data_32583b50241773407894c6248dfa233e
#
_entry.id   32583b50241773407894c6248dfa233e
#
_cell.length_a   1.000
_cell.length_b   1.000
_cell.length_c   1.000
_cell.angle_alpha   90.00
_cell.angle_beta   90.00
_cell.angle_gamma   90.00
#
_symmetry.space_group_name_H-M   'P 1'
#
loop_
_entity.id
_entity.type
_entity.pdbx_description
1 polymer ?
#
loop_
_entity_poly.entity_id
_entity_poly.type
_entity_poly.pdbx_seq_one_letter_code
_entity_poly.pdbx_strand_id
1 'polypeptide(L)'
;MFDRAERGDRAVILHPEFRLTGPDALDEFQELARSAGAEIAGVVTAPRDRPDARYYVGSGKIEELAELVESTGADLVLVSQSLSAVQERNIEKSCNCRVLDRATLILDIF
;
A
#
# COMPACT_ATOMS: atom_id res chain seq x y z
N MET A 1 -12.24 -10.24 -14.92
CA MET A 1 -12.49 -9.58 -13.84
C MET A 1 -11.94 -10.28 -12.73
N PHE A 2 -11.49 -9.66 -11.80
CA PHE A 2 -10.97 -10.38 -10.82
C PHE A 2 -11.88 -10.31 -9.71
N ASP A 3 -11.88 -11.29 -9.00
CA ASP A 3 -12.69 -11.34 -8.02
C ASP A 3 -12.17 -10.75 -6.92
N ARG A 4 -12.55 -10.30 -6.20
CA ARG A 4 -12.17 -9.69 -5.31
C ARG A 4 -11.82 -10.30 -4.17
N ALA A 5 -11.96 -9.77 -3.35
CA ALA A 5 -11.57 -10.03 -2.14
C ALA A 5 -11.96 -11.20 -1.49
N GLU A 6 -13.04 -11.61 -1.66
CA GLU A 6 -13.45 -12.79 -1.02
C GLU A 6 -12.63 -13.94 -1.45
N ARG A 7 -11.81 -13.76 -2.46
CA ARG A 7 -10.91 -14.77 -2.84
C ARG A 7 -9.62 -14.66 -2.12
N GLY A 8 -9.50 -13.73 -1.20
CA GLY A 8 -8.30 -13.60 -0.42
C GLY A 8 -7.16 -12.98 -1.18
N ASP A 9 -7.42 -11.88 -1.88
CA ASP A 9 -6.35 -11.15 -2.52
C ASP A 9 -5.31 -10.83 -1.47
N ARG A 10 -4.06 -11.18 -1.76
CA ARG A 10 -2.98 -11.02 -0.82
C ARG A 10 -2.32 -9.66 -1.03
N ALA A 11 -2.23 -8.87 0.01
CA ALA A 11 -1.76 -7.50 -0.08
C ALA A 11 -0.61 -7.23 0.87
N VAL A 12 0.29 -6.36 0.45
CA VAL A 12 1.32 -5.80 1.31
C VAL A 12 0.98 -4.33 1.50
N ILE A 13 1.04 -3.85 2.72
CA ILE A 13 0.72 -2.46 3.02
C ILE A 13 1.99 -1.65 3.07
N LEU A 14 2.00 -0.50 2.39
CA LEU A 14 3.04 0.51 2.54
C LEU A 14 2.44 1.62 3.37
N HIS A 15 3.00 1.87 4.54
CA HIS A 15 2.49 2.88 5.47
C HIS A 15 3.51 3.99 5.67
N PRO A 16 3.45 5.08 4.90
CA PRO A 16 4.33 6.21 5.14
C PRO A 16 3.91 6.91 6.42
N GLU A 17 4.85 7.13 7.33
CA GLU A 17 4.57 7.78 8.59
C GLU A 17 5.14 9.17 8.56
N PHE A 18 4.28 10.17 8.52
CA PHE A 18 4.72 11.55 8.55
C PHE A 18 4.49 12.10 9.95
N ARG A 19 5.11 13.24 10.22
CA ARG A 19 5.03 13.85 11.51
C ARG A 19 3.61 13.95 12.07
N LEU A 20 2.64 14.23 11.22
CA LEU A 20 1.26 14.41 11.67
C LEU A 20 0.42 13.15 11.56
N THR A 21 1.02 12.03 11.22
CA THR A 21 0.29 10.78 11.16
C THR A 21 0.01 10.30 12.59
N GLY A 22 -1.23 10.02 12.88
CA GLY A 22 -1.60 9.58 14.22
C GLY A 22 -1.14 8.16 14.50
N PRO A 23 -1.03 7.79 15.78
CA PRO A 23 -0.52 6.47 16.15
C PRO A 23 -1.43 5.33 15.73
N ASP A 24 -2.72 5.60 15.53
CA ASP A 24 -3.66 4.55 15.16
C ASP A 24 -3.88 4.46 13.65
N ALA A 25 -3.18 5.29 12.87
CA ALA A 25 -3.45 5.36 11.44
C ALA A 25 -3.23 4.03 10.73
N LEU A 26 -2.19 3.30 11.10
CA LEU A 26 -1.92 2.02 10.48
C LEU A 26 -2.99 0.99 10.83
N ASP A 27 -3.39 0.94 12.09
CA ASP A 27 -4.42 0.00 12.52
C ASP A 27 -5.72 0.27 11.80
N GLU A 28 -6.08 1.54 11.66
CA GLU A 28 -7.29 1.93 10.95
C GLU A 28 -7.22 1.53 9.50
N PHE A 29 -6.07 1.71 8.88
CA PHE A 29 -5.92 1.35 7.49
C PHE A 29 -5.97 -0.16 7.29
N GLN A 30 -5.40 -0.92 8.23
CA GLN A 30 -5.46 -2.38 8.16
C GLN A 30 -6.92 -2.85 8.28
N GLU A 31 -7.71 -2.22 9.15
CA GLU A 31 -9.12 -2.56 9.25
C GLU A 31 -9.86 -2.25 7.97
N LEU A 32 -9.56 -1.12 7.35
CA LEU A 32 -10.17 -0.76 6.09
C LEU A 32 -9.84 -1.79 5.02
N ALA A 33 -8.58 -2.22 4.97
CA ALA A 33 -8.16 -3.20 3.98
C ALA A 33 -8.86 -4.54 4.20
N ARG A 34 -8.99 -4.96 5.45
CA ARG A 34 -9.70 -6.21 5.75
C ARG A 34 -11.16 -6.11 5.40
N SER A 35 -11.76 -4.94 5.62
CA SER A 35 -13.16 -4.72 5.26
C SER A 35 -13.36 -4.82 3.75
N ALA A 36 -12.36 -4.46 2.99
CA ALA A 36 -12.39 -4.63 1.53
C ALA A 36 -12.07 -6.06 1.14
N GLY A 37 -11.74 -6.91 2.12
CA GLY A 37 -11.53 -8.33 1.88
C GLY A 37 -10.09 -8.74 1.59
N ALA A 38 -9.13 -7.85 1.76
CA ALA A 38 -7.74 -8.19 1.49
C ALA A 38 -7.15 -9.00 2.63
N GLU A 39 -6.27 -9.92 2.27
CA GLU A 39 -5.47 -10.64 3.25
C GLU A 39 -4.15 -9.92 3.36
N ILE A 40 -3.80 -9.45 4.56
CA ILE A 40 -2.59 -8.66 4.73
C ILE A 40 -1.41 -9.61 4.94
N ALA A 41 -0.53 -9.65 3.95
CA ALA A 41 0.63 -10.55 3.98
C ALA A 41 1.85 -9.90 4.63
N GLY A 42 1.89 -8.58 4.68
CA GLY A 42 3.00 -7.89 5.33
C GLY A 42 2.78 -6.40 5.32
N VAL A 43 3.59 -5.68 6.09
CA VAL A 43 3.49 -4.24 6.22
C VAL A 43 4.90 -3.65 6.18
N VAL A 44 5.09 -2.62 5.38
CA VAL A 44 6.33 -1.86 5.35
C VAL A 44 6.00 -0.46 5.86
N THR A 45 6.68 0.00 6.90
CA THR A 45 6.50 1.36 7.39
C THR A 45 7.70 2.19 6.97
N ALA A 46 7.45 3.45 6.71
CA ALA A 46 8.49 4.34 6.21
C ALA A 46 8.36 5.72 6.85
N PRO A 47 9.12 5.98 7.92
CA PRO A 47 9.06 7.30 8.55
C PRO A 47 9.64 8.35 7.61
N ARG A 48 8.90 9.43 7.38
CA ARG A 48 9.34 10.51 6.50
C ARG A 48 8.84 11.84 7.01
N ASP A 49 9.63 12.88 6.74
CA ASP A 49 9.17 14.22 7.07
C ASP A 49 8.21 14.74 6.00
N ARG A 50 8.39 14.30 4.78
CA ARG A 50 7.54 14.74 3.67
C ARG A 50 7.59 13.70 2.55
N PRO A 51 6.57 13.68 1.69
CA PRO A 51 6.53 12.70 0.61
C PRO A 51 7.63 12.94 -0.43
N ASP A 52 8.14 11.86 -0.97
CA ASP A 52 9.05 11.93 -2.10
C ASP A 52 8.22 12.03 -3.38
N ALA A 53 8.65 12.88 -4.31
CA ALA A 53 7.89 13.12 -5.53
C ALA A 53 7.78 11.89 -6.42
N ARG A 54 8.79 11.02 -6.38
CA ARG A 54 8.81 9.87 -7.29
C ARG A 54 8.01 8.70 -6.74
N TYR A 55 8.23 8.33 -5.48
CA TYR A 55 7.62 7.13 -4.93
C TYR A 55 6.79 7.37 -3.69
N TYR A 56 6.76 8.59 -3.19
CA TYR A 56 6.11 8.93 -1.94
C TYR A 56 6.98 8.59 -0.72
N VAL A 57 7.84 7.61 -0.82
CA VAL A 57 8.80 7.25 0.22
C VAL A 57 10.15 7.07 -0.44
N GLY A 58 11.20 6.88 0.32
CA GLY A 58 12.55 6.72 -0.23
C GLY A 58 12.69 5.44 -1.04
N SER A 59 13.62 5.45 -2.00
CA SER A 59 13.80 4.32 -2.90
C SER A 59 14.21 3.04 -2.16
N GLY A 60 14.94 3.15 -1.04
CA GLY A 60 15.30 1.98 -0.27
C GLY A 60 14.06 1.26 0.28
N LYS A 61 13.05 2.02 0.69
CA LYS A 61 11.81 1.42 1.15
C LYS A 61 11.02 0.80 0.02
N ILE A 62 11.12 1.36 -1.18
CA ILE A 62 10.45 0.76 -2.33
C ILE A 62 11.09 -0.58 -2.67
N GLU A 63 12.42 -0.70 -2.54
CA GLU A 63 13.10 -1.96 -2.76
C GLU A 63 12.67 -3.00 -1.72
N GLU A 64 12.57 -2.58 -0.46
CA GLU A 64 12.11 -3.44 0.60
C GLU A 64 10.68 -3.91 0.32
N LEU A 65 9.83 -3.01 -0.14
CA LEU A 65 8.46 -3.33 -0.47
C LEU A 65 8.40 -4.35 -1.61
N ALA A 66 9.20 -4.14 -2.65
CA ALA A 66 9.22 -5.05 -3.78
C ALA A 66 9.67 -6.44 -3.37
N GLU A 67 10.67 -6.53 -2.51
CA GLU A 67 11.13 -7.82 -2.01
C GLU A 67 10.06 -8.53 -1.19
N LEU A 68 9.34 -7.78 -0.38
CA LEU A 68 8.28 -8.36 0.42
C LEU A 68 7.14 -8.85 -0.46
N VAL A 69 6.78 -8.08 -1.48
CA VAL A 69 5.76 -8.50 -2.43
C VAL A 69 6.15 -9.84 -3.07
N GLU A 70 7.40 -9.93 -3.50
CA GLU A 70 7.87 -11.14 -4.14
C GLU A 70 7.89 -12.33 -3.19
N SER A 71 8.38 -12.13 -1.97
CA SER A 71 8.52 -13.23 -1.04
C SER A 71 7.19 -13.74 -0.50
N THR A 72 6.17 -12.87 -0.44
CA THR A 72 4.86 -13.27 0.06
C THR A 72 3.92 -13.72 -1.03
N GLY A 73 4.27 -13.47 -2.28
CA GLY A 73 3.36 -13.75 -3.40
C GLY A 73 2.18 -12.81 -3.44
N ALA A 74 2.36 -11.58 -2.92
CA ALA A 74 1.26 -10.63 -2.87
C ALA A 74 0.81 -10.21 -4.27
N ASP A 75 -0.48 -9.96 -4.41
CA ASP A 75 -1.06 -9.55 -5.67
C ASP A 75 -1.20 -8.05 -5.78
N LEU A 76 -1.07 -7.37 -4.67
CA LEU A 76 -1.30 -5.94 -4.67
C LEU A 76 -0.60 -5.25 -3.51
N VAL A 77 -0.38 -3.96 -3.67
CA VAL A 77 0.17 -3.11 -2.64
C VAL A 77 -0.90 -2.10 -2.26
N LEU A 78 -1.15 -1.94 -0.97
CA LEU A 78 -2.08 -0.94 -0.48
C LEU A 78 -1.29 0.14 0.23
N VAL A 79 -1.49 1.38 -0.17
CA VAL A 79 -0.76 2.51 0.41
C VAL A 79 -1.71 3.31 1.28
N SER A 80 -1.30 3.59 2.51
CA SER A 80 -2.18 4.22 3.49
C SER A 80 -2.37 5.71 3.30
N GLN A 81 -1.75 6.29 2.27
CA GLN A 81 -1.90 7.71 1.94
C GLN A 81 -2.31 7.83 0.48
N SER A 82 -2.88 8.97 0.12
CA SER A 82 -3.23 9.21 -1.28
C SER A 82 -1.98 9.46 -2.10
N LEU A 83 -1.95 8.93 -3.30
CA LEU A 83 -0.81 9.05 -4.19
C LEU A 83 -1.16 9.84 -5.44
N SER A 84 -0.18 10.51 -6.03
CA SER A 84 -0.37 11.06 -7.37
C SER A 84 -0.28 9.93 -8.38
N ALA A 85 -0.76 10.17 -9.59
CA ALA A 85 -0.72 9.16 -10.64
C ALA A 85 0.72 8.74 -10.95
N VAL A 86 1.65 9.68 -10.88
CA VAL A 86 3.06 9.38 -11.14
C VAL A 86 3.64 8.48 -10.07
N GLN A 87 3.32 8.79 -8.80
CA GLN A 87 3.81 7.98 -7.69
C GLN A 87 3.26 6.56 -7.76
N GLU A 88 1.97 6.45 -8.03
CA GLU A 88 1.34 5.14 -8.13
C GLU A 88 1.97 4.31 -9.25
N ARG A 89 2.17 4.91 -10.40
CA ARG A 89 2.76 4.22 -11.54
C ARG A 89 4.18 3.76 -11.24
N ASN A 90 4.96 4.61 -10.59
CA ASN A 90 6.34 4.25 -10.28
C ASN A 90 6.41 3.09 -9.29
N ILE A 91 5.51 3.06 -8.31
CA ILE A 91 5.47 1.96 -7.35
C ILE A 91 5.02 0.68 -8.06
N GLU A 92 4.04 0.77 -8.94
CA GLU A 92 3.59 -0.40 -9.69
C GLU A 92 4.72 -1.00 -10.50
N LYS A 93 5.52 -0.15 -11.14
CA LYS A 93 6.63 -0.65 -11.93
C LYS A 93 7.69 -1.32 -11.06
N SER A 94 7.97 -0.75 -9.91
CA SER A 94 8.99 -1.28 -9.03
C SER A 94 8.58 -2.59 -8.39
N CYS A 95 7.32 -2.72 -8.04
CA CYS A 95 6.81 -3.92 -7.35
C CYS A 95 6.21 -4.93 -8.30
N ASN A 96 5.98 -4.52 -9.54
CA ASN A 96 5.42 -5.39 -10.57
C ASN A 96 4.08 -5.98 -10.11
N CYS A 97 3.26 -5.16 -9.48
CA CYS A 97 1.93 -5.57 -9.08
C CYS A 97 1.03 -4.34 -8.98
N ARG A 98 -0.25 -4.59 -8.78
CA ARG A 98 -1.22 -3.54 -8.70
C ARG A 98 -1.04 -2.73 -7.43
N VAL A 99 -1.30 -1.44 -7.48
CA VAL A 99 -1.18 -0.55 -6.34
C VAL A 99 -2.48 0.21 -6.17
N LEU A 100 -3.01 0.23 -4.96
CA LEU A 100 -4.18 1.03 -4.63
C LEU A 100 -3.82 1.93 -3.47
N ASP A 101 -4.15 3.19 -3.57
CA ASP A 101 -3.92 4.10 -2.46
C ASP A 101 -5.19 4.17 -1.60
N ARG A 102 -5.11 4.93 -0.53
CA ARG A 102 -6.21 5.00 0.41
C ARG A 102 -7.50 5.49 -0.24
N ALA A 103 -7.40 6.51 -1.08
CA ALA A 103 -8.58 7.08 -1.72
C ALA A 103 -9.27 6.05 -2.61
N THR A 104 -8.48 5.32 -3.39
CA THR A 104 -9.01 4.30 -4.28
C THR A 104 -9.63 3.15 -3.49
N LEU A 105 -8.99 2.76 -2.40
CA LEU A 105 -9.50 1.67 -1.57
C LEU A 105 -10.84 2.04 -0.95
N ILE A 106 -10.97 3.26 -0.49
CA ILE A 106 -12.25 3.72 0.06
C ILE A 106 -13.34 3.69 -0.99
N LEU A 107 -13.02 4.12 -2.21
CA LEU A 107 -14.00 4.09 -3.29
C LEU A 107 -14.40 2.67 -3.66
N ASP A 108 -13.47 1.74 -3.59
CA ASP A 108 -13.77 0.36 -3.93
C ASP A 108 -14.70 -0.31 -2.93
N ILE A 109 -14.75 0.16 -1.70
CA ILE A 109 -15.63 -0.40 -0.71
C ILE A 109 -17.07 0.01 -0.96
N PHE A 110 -17.26 1.16 -1.53
CA PHE A 110 -18.58 1.68 -1.80
C PHE A 110 -18.88 1.69 -3.27
#